data_055367b4f7a56a7c18889485cc2afb1e
#
_entry.id   055367b4f7a56a7c18889485cc2afb1e
#
_cell.length_a   1.000
_cell.length_b   1.000
_cell.length_c   1.000
_cell.angle_alpha   90.00
_cell.angle_beta   90.00
_cell.angle_gamma   90.00
#
_symmetry.space_group_name_H-M   'P 1'
#
loop_
_entity.id
_entity.type
_entity.pdbx_description
1 polymer ?
#
loop_
_entity_poly.entity_id
_entity_poly.type
_entity_poly.pdbx_seq_one_letter_code
_entity_poly.pdbx_strand_id
1 'polypeptide(L)'
;VTTGCQRYPYDPEKATRPYPSQLAQGSLADIQVIPNINGGTLKLVNATAVSYSNFDLWMNRRYVRHVDALPAGQTVELPIDTFWDERGEGPFPGGWLRYYDPTPVILVQIQSGPDTPLVGLIAKPPDTDKR
;
A
#
# COMPACT_ATOMS: atom_id res chain seq x y z
N VAL A 1 2.89 -24.83 -12.64
CA VAL A 1 2.66 -24.34 -12.95
C VAL A 1 1.77 -23.49 -13.05
N THR A 2 1.65 -22.83 -13.27
CA THR A 2 0.90 -22.03 -13.32
C THR A 2 0.00 -21.92 -14.00
N THR A 3 -0.78 -21.31 -13.99
CA THR A 3 -1.81 -21.34 -14.69
C THR A 3 -2.34 -20.03 -14.96
N GLY A 4 -3.04 -19.85 -16.00
CA GLY A 4 -3.59 -18.61 -16.39
C GLY A 4 -4.67 -18.09 -15.52
N CYS A 5 -5.19 -18.90 -14.61
CA CYS A 5 -6.21 -18.38 -13.73
C CYS A 5 -5.68 -17.88 -12.41
N GLN A 6 -4.39 -17.88 -12.26
CA GLN A 6 -3.82 -17.34 -11.05
C GLN A 6 -4.02 -15.84 -11.01
N ARG A 7 -4.61 -15.34 -9.94
CA ARG A 7 -4.95 -13.93 -9.84
C ARG A 7 -3.96 -13.11 -9.06
N TYR A 8 -3.24 -13.73 -8.15
CA TYR A 8 -2.37 -13.00 -7.24
C TYR A 8 -0.93 -13.17 -7.66
N PRO A 9 -0.18 -12.05 -7.72
CA PRO A 9 1.25 -12.16 -8.00
C PRO A 9 1.94 -12.99 -6.93
N TYR A 10 2.91 -13.78 -7.37
CA TYR A 10 3.66 -14.61 -6.44
C TYR A 10 5.11 -14.68 -6.90
N ASP A 11 6.00 -14.25 -6.04
CA ASP A 11 7.44 -14.31 -6.28
C ASP A 11 8.10 -14.48 -4.92
N PRO A 12 8.51 -15.71 -4.56
CA PRO A 12 9.08 -15.93 -3.23
C PRO A 12 10.36 -15.15 -2.97
N GLU A 13 11.05 -14.71 -4.03
CA GLU A 13 12.25 -13.89 -3.83
C GLU A 13 11.88 -12.46 -3.39
N LYS A 14 10.64 -12.07 -3.53
CA LYS A 14 10.18 -10.76 -3.08
C LYS A 14 9.58 -10.80 -1.69
N ALA A 15 9.64 -11.95 -1.02
CA ALA A 15 9.07 -12.06 0.31
C ALA A 15 9.63 -11.01 1.25
N THR A 16 8.76 -10.40 2.04
CA THR A 16 9.13 -9.36 2.97
C THR A 16 9.10 -9.91 4.39
N ARG A 17 8.29 -9.35 5.26
CA ARG A 17 8.24 -9.74 6.66
C ARG A 17 6.81 -9.64 7.17
N PRO A 18 6.51 -10.31 8.28
CA PRO A 18 5.15 -10.26 8.80
C PRO A 18 4.80 -8.87 9.34
N TYR A 19 3.52 -8.56 9.32
CA TYR A 19 3.01 -7.32 9.86
C TYR A 19 3.36 -7.22 11.35
N PRO A 20 3.86 -6.06 11.79
CA PRO A 20 4.28 -5.91 13.19
C PRO A 20 3.05 -5.69 14.10
N SER A 21 2.30 -6.74 14.34
CA SER A 21 1.07 -6.64 15.12
C SER A 21 1.30 -6.24 16.57
N GLN A 22 2.54 -6.36 17.05
CA GLN A 22 2.88 -5.98 18.43
C GLN A 22 3.00 -4.47 18.61
N LEU A 23 3.10 -3.72 17.50
CA LEU A 23 3.26 -2.27 17.61
C LEU A 23 1.92 -1.61 17.89
N ALA A 24 1.97 -0.54 18.66
CA ALA A 24 0.78 0.22 18.99
C ALA A 24 0.24 0.93 17.76
N GLN A 25 -1.07 1.09 17.71
CA GLN A 25 -1.70 1.93 16.70
C GLN A 25 -1.56 3.36 17.15
N GLY A 26 -0.79 4.14 16.41
CA GLY A 26 -0.53 5.51 16.77
C GLY A 26 -1.58 6.47 16.25
N SER A 27 -1.14 7.69 16.00
CA SER A 27 -2.05 8.73 15.54
C SER A 27 -2.47 8.49 14.10
N LEU A 28 -3.51 9.20 13.71
CA LEU A 28 -3.97 9.24 12.33
C LEU A 28 -3.43 10.50 11.69
N ALA A 29 -2.77 10.36 10.55
CA ALA A 29 -2.25 11.51 9.82
C ALA A 29 -3.18 11.88 8.68
N ASP A 30 -3.19 13.16 8.33
CA ASP A 30 -4.02 13.66 7.23
C ASP A 30 -3.30 13.40 5.91
N ILE A 31 -3.13 12.14 5.60
CA ILE A 31 -2.55 11.67 4.35
C ILE A 31 -3.58 10.76 3.71
N GLN A 32 -4.07 11.15 2.56
CA GLN A 32 -5.08 10.37 1.85
C GLN A 32 -4.41 9.34 0.97
N VAL A 33 -4.97 8.14 0.97
CA VAL A 33 -4.50 7.05 0.13
C VAL A 33 -5.61 6.74 -0.86
N ILE A 34 -5.36 6.99 -2.14
CA ILE A 34 -6.38 6.88 -3.18
C ILE A 34 -5.93 5.86 -4.21
N PRO A 35 -6.54 4.67 -4.22
CA PRO A 35 -6.21 3.69 -5.24
C PRO A 35 -6.73 4.13 -6.60
N ASN A 36 -6.02 3.74 -7.65
CA ASN A 36 -6.51 3.90 -9.00
C ASN A 36 -7.61 2.88 -9.24
N ILE A 37 -8.67 3.29 -9.94
CA ILE A 37 -9.80 2.39 -10.16
C ILE A 37 -9.41 1.17 -10.97
N ASN A 38 -8.37 1.29 -11.78
CA ASN A 38 -7.87 0.17 -12.57
C ASN A 38 -6.89 -0.71 -11.80
N GLY A 39 -6.53 -0.30 -10.58
CA GLY A 39 -5.75 -1.14 -9.69
C GLY A 39 -4.24 -1.08 -9.87
N GLY A 40 -3.74 -0.21 -10.71
CA GLY A 40 -2.30 -0.21 -10.99
C GLY A 40 -1.44 0.58 -10.05
N THR A 41 -1.98 1.64 -9.46
CA THR A 41 -1.20 2.53 -8.62
C THR A 41 -1.98 2.96 -7.39
N LEU A 42 -1.23 3.47 -6.43
CA LEU A 42 -1.74 4.00 -5.18
C LEU A 42 -1.23 5.42 -5.05
N LYS A 43 -2.11 6.39 -4.90
CA LYS A 43 -1.73 7.79 -4.76
C LYS A 43 -1.76 8.18 -3.28
N LEU A 44 -0.67 8.78 -2.80
CA LEU A 44 -0.59 9.26 -1.42
C LEU A 44 -0.54 10.77 -1.45
N VAL A 45 -1.50 11.42 -0.83
CA VAL A 45 -1.59 12.88 -0.79
C VAL A 45 -1.29 13.34 0.62
N ASN A 46 -0.11 13.89 0.83
CA ASN A 46 0.32 14.32 2.17
C ASN A 46 -0.15 15.76 2.40
N ALA A 47 -1.27 15.90 3.08
CA ALA A 47 -1.84 17.21 3.39
C ALA A 47 -1.37 17.74 4.74
N THR A 48 -0.31 17.14 5.31
CA THR A 48 0.22 17.60 6.59
C THR A 48 1.40 18.52 6.38
N ALA A 49 1.83 19.13 7.47
CA ALA A 49 3.06 19.95 7.47
C ALA A 49 4.30 19.11 7.77
N VAL A 50 4.16 17.79 7.88
CA VAL A 50 5.24 16.90 8.25
C VAL A 50 5.70 16.12 7.02
N SER A 51 7.00 16.13 6.77
CA SER A 51 7.58 15.30 5.73
C SER A 51 8.01 13.97 6.34
N TYR A 52 7.69 12.88 5.65
CA TYR A 52 8.08 11.55 6.08
C TYR A 52 9.13 11.02 5.12
N SER A 53 10.13 10.32 5.64
CA SER A 53 11.17 9.75 4.80
C SER A 53 11.66 8.44 5.39
N ASN A 54 12.10 7.56 4.52
CA ASN A 54 12.71 6.29 4.89
C ASN A 54 11.84 5.49 5.84
N PHE A 55 10.63 5.17 5.39
CA PHE A 55 9.68 4.42 6.21
C PHE A 55 9.15 3.24 5.41
N ASP A 56 8.52 2.32 6.12
CA ASP A 56 7.82 1.21 5.50
C ASP A 56 6.33 1.52 5.48
N LEU A 57 5.70 1.26 4.35
CA LEU A 57 4.28 1.50 4.17
C LEU A 57 3.57 0.15 4.15
N TRP A 58 2.66 -0.04 5.11
CA TRP A 58 1.89 -1.27 5.25
C TRP A 58 0.51 -1.09 4.65
N MET A 59 0.09 -2.07 3.85
CA MET A 59 -1.24 -2.09 3.24
C MET A 59 -1.98 -3.31 3.73
N ASN A 60 -3.16 -3.09 4.31
CA ASN A 60 -4.08 -4.16 4.74
C ASN A 60 -3.45 -5.11 5.75
N ARG A 61 -2.49 -4.61 6.54
CA ARG A 61 -1.77 -5.39 7.56
C ARG A 61 -1.08 -6.62 6.99
N ARG A 62 -0.75 -6.57 5.71
CA ARG A 62 -0.19 -7.75 5.06
C ARG A 62 0.96 -7.40 4.13
N TYR A 63 0.78 -6.42 3.26
CA TYR A 63 1.74 -6.09 2.23
C TYR A 63 2.55 -4.88 2.65
N VAL A 64 3.84 -4.87 2.34
CA VAL A 64 4.72 -3.78 2.75
C VAL A 64 5.66 -3.43 1.61
N ARG A 65 6.04 -2.15 1.55
CA ARG A 65 7.14 -1.70 0.72
C ARG A 65 7.79 -0.52 1.41
N HIS A 66 9.06 -0.32 1.09
CA HIS A 66 9.79 0.84 1.57
C HIS A 66 9.44 2.06 0.72
N VAL A 67 9.36 3.22 1.36
CA VAL A 67 9.12 4.50 0.68
C VAL A 67 10.23 5.45 1.12
N ASP A 68 10.91 6.03 0.12
CA ASP A 68 12.04 6.91 0.42
C ASP A 68 11.59 8.25 0.96
N ALA A 69 10.55 8.82 0.38
CA ALA A 69 10.12 10.16 0.77
C ALA A 69 8.66 10.40 0.47
N LEU A 70 8.00 11.09 1.39
CA LEU A 70 6.63 11.60 1.20
C LEU A 70 6.63 13.00 1.79
N PRO A 71 7.09 14.01 1.02
CA PRO A 71 7.24 15.35 1.55
C PRO A 71 5.91 16.02 1.89
N ALA A 72 5.96 16.93 2.84
CA ALA A 72 4.80 17.69 3.25
C ALA A 72 4.19 18.40 2.04
N GLY A 73 2.87 18.32 1.91
CA GLY A 73 2.16 19.00 0.83
C GLY A 73 2.30 18.38 -0.54
N GLN A 74 2.95 17.22 -0.64
CA GLN A 74 3.22 16.58 -1.93
C GLN A 74 2.38 15.34 -2.14
N THR A 75 2.26 14.95 -3.40
CA THR A 75 1.57 13.74 -3.80
C THR A 75 2.59 12.78 -4.42
N VAL A 76 2.52 11.53 -4.02
CA VAL A 76 3.41 10.48 -4.51
C VAL A 76 2.55 9.34 -5.02
N GLU A 77 2.93 8.74 -6.14
CA GLU A 77 2.23 7.57 -6.66
C GLU A 77 3.13 6.35 -6.57
N LEU A 78 2.57 5.25 -6.09
CA LEU A 78 3.32 4.01 -5.91
C LEU A 78 2.65 2.91 -6.72
N PRO A 79 3.41 2.14 -7.49
CA PRO A 79 2.84 0.98 -8.18
C PRO A 79 2.39 -0.09 -7.17
N ILE A 80 1.25 -0.66 -7.42
CA ILE A 80 0.71 -1.71 -6.53
C ILE A 80 1.60 -2.95 -6.56
N ASP A 81 2.24 -3.23 -7.68
CA ASP A 81 3.04 -4.43 -7.82
C ASP A 81 4.40 -4.34 -7.11
N THR A 82 4.63 -3.29 -6.34
CA THR A 82 5.83 -3.17 -5.51
C THR A 82 5.57 -3.56 -4.06
N PHE A 83 4.36 -3.97 -3.73
CA PHE A 83 3.99 -4.41 -2.39
C PHE A 83 4.01 -5.94 -2.32
N TRP A 84 4.61 -6.49 -1.28
CA TRP A 84 4.74 -7.94 -1.11
C TRP A 84 4.53 -8.32 0.33
N ASP A 85 3.98 -9.51 0.56
CA ASP A 85 3.78 -10.00 1.91
C ASP A 85 4.95 -10.90 2.34
N GLU A 86 4.81 -11.54 3.49
CA GLU A 86 5.91 -12.34 4.05
C GLU A 86 6.20 -13.59 3.25
N ARG A 87 5.30 -14.02 2.38
CA ARG A 87 5.48 -15.20 1.56
C ARG A 87 5.84 -14.88 0.12
N GLY A 88 5.88 -13.61 -0.24
CA GLY A 88 6.14 -13.22 -1.62
C GLY A 88 4.87 -13.14 -2.46
N GLU A 89 3.73 -13.01 -1.83
CA GLU A 89 2.47 -12.77 -2.53
C GLU A 89 2.19 -11.27 -2.54
N GLY A 90 1.65 -10.80 -3.63
CA GLY A 90 1.30 -9.39 -3.76
C GLY A 90 -0.19 -9.19 -3.88
N PRO A 91 -0.65 -7.94 -3.74
CA PRO A 91 -2.06 -7.65 -3.93
C PRO A 91 -2.42 -7.81 -5.40
N PHE A 92 -3.67 -8.19 -5.66
CA PHE A 92 -4.13 -8.34 -7.01
C PHE A 92 -4.37 -6.96 -7.62
N PRO A 93 -3.69 -6.63 -8.73
CA PRO A 93 -3.81 -5.27 -9.30
C PRO A 93 -5.02 -5.10 -10.22
N GLY A 94 -5.79 -6.16 -10.45
CA GLY A 94 -6.87 -6.10 -11.41
C GLY A 94 -6.41 -6.57 -12.76
N GLY A 95 -7.30 -7.14 -13.54
CA GLY A 95 -6.97 -7.63 -14.86
C GLY A 95 -7.50 -6.71 -15.94
N TRP A 96 -6.88 -6.71 -17.09
CA TRP A 96 -7.33 -5.88 -18.20
C TRP A 96 -8.72 -6.30 -18.69
N LEU A 97 -9.08 -7.57 -18.47
CA LEU A 97 -10.41 -8.03 -18.82
C LEU A 97 -11.44 -7.77 -17.73
N ARG A 98 -11.00 -7.34 -16.57
CA ARG A 98 -11.90 -6.98 -15.48
C ARG A 98 -12.75 -8.12 -14.97
N TYR A 99 -12.30 -9.35 -15.13
CA TYR A 99 -13.00 -10.49 -14.54
C TYR A 99 -13.00 -10.43 -13.01
N TYR A 100 -11.94 -9.90 -12.43
CA TYR A 100 -11.81 -9.82 -10.99
C TYR A 100 -11.42 -8.41 -10.60
N ASP A 101 -12.00 -7.95 -9.49
CA ASP A 101 -11.66 -6.63 -8.99
C ASP A 101 -10.26 -6.62 -8.37
N PRO A 102 -9.59 -5.48 -8.38
CA PRO A 102 -8.34 -5.36 -7.65
C PRO A 102 -8.54 -5.62 -6.16
N THR A 103 -7.47 -5.98 -5.47
CA THR A 103 -7.48 -6.10 -4.02
C THR A 103 -7.89 -4.75 -3.44
N PRO A 104 -8.94 -4.71 -2.60
CA PRO A 104 -9.35 -3.43 -2.02
C PRO A 104 -8.29 -2.94 -1.03
N VAL A 105 -8.08 -1.64 -1.02
CA VAL A 105 -7.16 -1.01 -0.07
C VAL A 105 -8.00 -0.50 1.10
N ILE A 106 -7.90 -1.19 2.23
CA ILE A 106 -8.75 -0.93 3.37
C ILE A 106 -8.01 -0.17 4.45
N LEU A 107 -6.74 -0.47 4.65
CA LEU A 107 -5.95 0.10 5.73
C LEU A 107 -4.53 0.34 5.26
N VAL A 108 -4.02 1.54 5.49
CA VAL A 108 -2.64 1.87 5.15
C VAL A 108 -2.00 2.55 6.35
N GLN A 109 -0.77 2.15 6.67
CA GLN A 109 -0.08 2.64 7.86
C GLN A 109 1.39 2.85 7.56
N ILE A 110 1.98 3.84 8.23
CA ILE A 110 3.40 4.14 8.15
C ILE A 110 4.10 3.55 9.36
N GLN A 111 5.20 2.84 9.12
CA GLN A 111 6.09 2.37 10.18
C GLN A 111 7.43 3.07 9.99
N SER A 112 7.79 3.94 10.93
CA SER A 112 9.02 4.73 10.84
C SER A 112 10.20 4.06 11.52
N GLY A 113 9.97 3.07 12.35
CA GLY A 113 11.04 2.36 13.03
C GLY A 113 10.55 1.06 13.63
N PRO A 114 11.48 0.23 14.15
CA PRO A 114 11.10 -1.11 14.62
C PRO A 114 10.18 -1.08 15.84
N ASP A 115 10.27 -0.05 16.64
CA ASP A 115 9.48 0.05 17.88
C ASP A 115 8.55 1.27 17.89
N THR A 116 8.44 1.96 16.79
CA THR A 116 7.64 3.18 16.71
C THR A 116 6.18 2.82 16.47
N PRO A 117 5.24 3.47 17.15
CA PRO A 117 3.82 3.24 16.85
C PRO A 117 3.51 3.51 15.39
N LEU A 118 2.58 2.75 14.86
CA LEU A 118 2.16 2.91 13.47
C LEU A 118 1.31 4.16 13.32
N VAL A 119 1.49 4.85 12.20
CA VAL A 119 0.70 6.04 11.88
C VAL A 119 -0.32 5.64 10.84
N GLY A 120 -1.60 5.78 11.18
CA GLY A 120 -2.67 5.42 10.25
C GLY A 120 -2.88 6.51 9.20
N LEU A 121 -3.21 6.08 8.00
CA LEU A 121 -3.54 6.97 6.90
C LEU A 121 -5.00 6.83 6.55
N ILE A 122 -5.52 7.74 5.74
CA ILE A 122 -6.94 7.80 5.41
C ILE A 122 -7.14 7.12 4.07
N ALA A 123 -7.66 5.89 4.09
CA ALA A 123 -7.93 5.16 2.87
C ALA A 123 -9.24 5.67 2.26
N LYS A 124 -9.17 6.04 1.00
CA LYS A 124 -10.33 6.53 0.25
C LYS A 124 -10.77 5.48 -0.75
N PRO A 125 -12.00 5.54 -1.23
CA PRO A 125 -12.40 4.65 -2.31
C PRO A 125 -11.60 4.93 -3.57
N PRO A 126 -11.55 3.98 -4.49
CA PRO A 126 -10.81 4.18 -5.74
C PRO A 126 -11.26 5.43 -6.46
N ASP A 127 -10.29 6.08 -7.08
CA ASP A 127 -10.55 7.26 -7.88
C ASP A 127 -11.33 6.86 -9.12
N THR A 128 -12.55 7.32 -9.21
CA THR A 128 -13.42 6.98 -10.32
C THR A 128 -13.49 8.08 -11.37
N ASP A 129 -12.72 9.11 -11.20
CA ASP A 129 -12.72 10.19 -12.17
C ASP A 129 -12.26 9.68 -13.51
N LYS A 130 -13.10 9.86 -14.50
CA LYS A 130 -12.73 9.39 -15.70
C LYS A 130 -12.42 10.37 -16.58
N ARG A 131 -12.51 11.31 -16.39
CA ARG A 131 -12.32 12.13 -17.32
C ARG A 131 -11.84 12.63 -17.50
#